data_63a772931a029dbae419b6e475278fa5
#
_entry.id   63a772931a029dbae419b6e475278fa5
#
_cell.length_a   1.000
_cell.length_b   1.000
_cell.length_c   1.000
_cell.angle_alpha   90.00
_cell.angle_beta   90.00
_cell.angle_gamma   90.00
#
_symmetry.space_group_name_H-M   'P 1'
#
loop_
_entity.id
_entity.type
_entity.pdbx_description
1 polymer ?
#
loop_
_entity_poly.entity_id
_entity_poly.type
_entity_poly.pdbx_seq_one_letter_code
_entity_poly.pdbx_strand_id
1 'polypeptide(L)'
;IDDSTVLVNLNYFFMRDRNIADGQSRRWEDVPVVHPESFTREWAEWCLENGVRGKFSVVPCPAALGRIDQGLPMFSRAQQESWLRMCRETIRPAFDITPEMITHTFVVDLETFQPLPTRIWEQYEWETLPVDQEELVTEYIAAACRILDNVGLTPEGVTSPGGFGGRTLDFYAKAAGNALRYITGNPTPYFFKRIERSPIAVPVWYPDRERGQAVGEIIAATGDW
;
A
#
# COMPACT_ATOMS: atom_id res chain seq x y z
N ILE A 1 -0.63 -9.42 -1.20
CA ILE A 1 -0.74 -9.07 0.22
C ILE A 1 -0.93 -7.57 0.33
N ASP A 2 -1.87 -7.16 1.16
CA ASP A 2 -2.19 -5.77 1.47
C ASP A 2 -1.80 -5.43 2.92
N ASP A 3 -1.80 -4.15 3.26
CA ASP A 3 -1.66 -3.60 4.61
C ASP A 3 -0.33 -3.94 5.33
N SER A 4 0.72 -4.30 4.61
CA SER A 4 1.98 -4.68 5.26
C SER A 4 2.71 -3.46 5.82
N THR A 5 3.18 -3.61 7.05
CA THR A 5 3.85 -2.53 7.77
C THR A 5 5.10 -3.01 8.48
N VAL A 6 5.97 -2.07 8.80
CA VAL A 6 7.08 -2.33 9.72
C VAL A 6 6.53 -2.53 11.13
N LEU A 7 6.13 -3.76 11.45
CA LEU A 7 5.71 -4.22 12.79
C LEU A 7 4.47 -3.51 13.40
N VAL A 8 3.90 -2.52 12.73
CA VAL A 8 2.71 -1.80 13.21
C VAL A 8 1.45 -2.56 12.83
N ASN A 9 0.57 -2.80 13.77
CA ASN A 9 -0.73 -3.40 13.50
C ASN A 9 -1.75 -2.34 13.08
N LEU A 10 -1.93 -2.13 11.79
CA LEU A 10 -2.87 -1.15 11.25
C LEU A 10 -4.31 -1.39 11.69
N ASN A 11 -4.71 -2.65 11.90
CA ASN A 11 -6.06 -2.96 12.35
C ASN A 11 -6.36 -2.35 13.74
N TYR A 12 -5.35 -2.31 14.62
CA TYR A 12 -5.50 -1.62 15.90
C TYR A 12 -5.88 -0.15 15.71
N PHE A 13 -5.11 0.58 14.90
CA PHE A 13 -5.32 2.00 14.68
C PHE A 13 -6.63 2.27 13.93
N PHE A 14 -6.95 1.44 12.95
CA PHE A 14 -8.18 1.54 12.20
C PHE A 14 -9.40 1.37 13.11
N MET A 15 -9.44 0.33 13.93
CA MET A 15 -10.54 0.08 14.86
C MET A 15 -10.65 1.19 15.91
N ARG A 16 -9.54 1.61 16.50
CA ARG A 16 -9.50 2.68 17.51
C ARG A 16 -10.01 4.01 16.95
N ASP A 17 -9.45 4.43 15.86
CA ASP A 17 -9.68 5.79 15.33
C ASP A 17 -11.04 5.93 14.65
N ARG A 18 -11.61 4.85 14.14
CA ARG A 18 -12.98 4.82 13.63
C ARG A 18 -14.01 4.26 14.59
N ASN A 19 -13.60 3.83 15.76
CA ASN A 19 -14.46 3.17 16.74
C ASN A 19 -15.25 1.99 16.13
N ILE A 20 -14.54 1.19 15.32
CA ILE A 20 -15.11 0.01 14.66
C ILE A 20 -14.70 -1.24 15.44
N ALA A 21 -15.69 -2.05 15.82
CA ALA A 21 -15.47 -3.38 16.41
C ALA A 21 -15.83 -4.45 15.37
N ASP A 22 -14.90 -5.33 15.09
CA ASP A 22 -15.11 -6.45 14.19
C ASP A 22 -16.15 -7.42 14.77
N GLY A 23 -17.29 -7.58 14.08
CA GLY A 23 -18.35 -8.47 14.48
C GLY A 23 -18.96 -8.21 15.86
N GLN A 24 -18.78 -7.03 16.43
CA GLN A 24 -19.28 -6.62 17.75
C GLN A 24 -18.73 -7.44 18.95
N SER A 25 -17.92 -8.46 18.72
CA SER A 25 -17.33 -9.30 19.76
C SER A 25 -15.88 -8.92 20.08
N ARG A 26 -15.26 -8.09 19.25
CA ARG A 26 -13.85 -7.70 19.37
C ARG A 26 -13.74 -6.21 19.66
N ARG A 27 -12.98 -5.87 20.69
CA ARG A 27 -12.70 -4.48 21.04
C ARG A 27 -11.30 -4.11 20.55
N TRP A 28 -11.10 -2.85 20.16
CA TRP A 28 -9.79 -2.41 19.69
C TRP A 28 -8.69 -2.55 20.76
N GLU A 29 -9.04 -2.44 22.05
CA GLU A 29 -8.14 -2.62 23.18
C GLU A 29 -7.57 -4.06 23.28
N ASP A 30 -8.28 -5.02 22.72
CA ASP A 30 -7.87 -6.43 22.71
C ASP A 30 -6.95 -6.75 21.51
N VAL A 31 -6.76 -5.81 20.58
CA VAL A 31 -5.90 -5.95 19.40
C VAL A 31 -4.49 -5.45 19.75
N PRO A 32 -3.43 -6.23 19.49
CA PRO A 32 -2.07 -5.76 19.77
C PRO A 32 -1.70 -4.57 18.87
N VAL A 33 -1.01 -3.57 19.44
CA VAL A 33 -0.53 -2.38 18.69
C VAL A 33 0.53 -2.75 17.67
N VAL A 34 1.32 -3.78 17.98
CA VAL A 34 2.41 -4.27 17.13
C VAL A 34 2.24 -5.76 16.85
N HIS A 35 2.81 -6.22 15.76
CA HIS A 35 2.91 -7.66 15.46
C HIS A 35 4.38 -8.09 15.38
N PRO A 36 4.71 -9.36 15.69
CA PRO A 36 6.08 -9.83 15.62
C PRO A 36 6.58 -9.93 14.17
N GLU A 37 7.87 -9.71 13.96
CA GLU A 37 8.50 -9.87 12.64
C GLU A 37 8.34 -11.30 12.09
N SER A 38 8.31 -12.29 12.96
CA SER A 38 8.14 -13.70 12.58
C SER A 38 6.88 -13.94 11.75
N PHE A 39 5.82 -13.21 12.01
CA PHE A 39 4.57 -13.34 11.24
C PHE A 39 4.76 -13.11 9.74
N THR A 40 5.43 -12.00 9.38
CA THR A 40 5.71 -11.70 7.96
C THR A 40 6.80 -12.63 7.41
N ARG A 41 7.80 -12.97 8.22
CA ARG A 41 8.90 -13.86 7.82
C ARG A 41 8.41 -15.27 7.49
N GLU A 42 7.66 -15.90 8.36
CA GLU A 42 7.11 -17.25 8.18
C GLU A 42 6.22 -17.31 6.93
N TRP A 43 5.41 -16.27 6.72
CA TRP A 43 4.61 -16.15 5.50
C TRP A 43 5.48 -16.04 4.25
N ALA A 44 6.50 -15.17 4.25
CA ALA A 44 7.37 -14.95 3.10
C ALA A 44 8.18 -16.19 2.74
N GLU A 45 8.73 -16.88 3.74
CA GLU A 45 9.46 -18.13 3.58
C GLU A 45 8.55 -19.22 2.99
N TRP A 46 7.35 -19.37 3.52
CA TRP A 46 6.35 -20.30 2.98
C TRP A 46 6.00 -20.00 1.52
N CYS A 47 5.81 -18.73 1.16
CA CYS A 47 5.54 -18.33 -0.22
C CYS A 47 6.68 -18.72 -1.16
N LEU A 48 7.93 -18.45 -0.76
CA LEU A 48 9.10 -18.82 -1.57
C LEU A 48 9.21 -20.34 -1.77
N GLU A 49 9.04 -21.11 -0.71
CA GLU A 49 9.08 -22.57 -0.74
C GLU A 49 7.99 -23.17 -1.65
N ASN A 50 6.85 -22.52 -1.75
CA ASN A 50 5.71 -22.99 -2.54
C ASN A 50 5.58 -22.30 -3.92
N GLY A 51 6.55 -21.46 -4.31
CA GLY A 51 6.56 -20.79 -5.61
C GLY A 51 5.47 -19.73 -5.79
N VAL A 52 4.93 -19.22 -4.69
CA VAL A 52 3.90 -18.16 -4.73
C VAL A 52 4.52 -16.83 -5.12
N ARG A 53 3.89 -16.13 -6.05
CA ARG A 53 4.31 -14.82 -6.56
C ARG A 53 3.15 -13.84 -6.54
N GLY A 54 3.43 -12.53 -6.57
CA GLY A 54 2.38 -11.53 -6.60
C GLY A 54 2.89 -10.12 -6.26
N LYS A 55 2.04 -9.33 -5.61
CA LYS A 55 2.42 -8.03 -5.07
C LYS A 55 2.38 -8.04 -3.55
N PHE A 56 3.25 -7.24 -2.96
CA PHE A 56 3.33 -7.01 -1.52
C PHE A 56 3.25 -5.50 -1.28
N SER A 57 2.15 -5.05 -0.72
CA SER A 57 2.01 -3.63 -0.41
C SER A 57 2.70 -3.30 0.92
N VAL A 58 3.30 -2.13 0.96
CA VAL A 58 3.96 -1.59 2.15
C VAL A 58 3.43 -0.20 2.44
N VAL A 59 3.00 0.03 3.67
CA VAL A 59 2.52 1.34 4.11
C VAL A 59 3.71 2.22 4.53
N PRO A 60 4.00 3.32 3.80
CA PRO A 60 5.22 4.11 4.01
C PRO A 60 5.26 4.90 5.32
N CYS A 61 4.11 5.28 5.86
CA CYS A 61 3.97 6.04 7.10
C CYS A 61 2.80 5.46 7.93
N PRO A 62 2.93 4.23 8.45
CA PRO A 62 1.82 3.47 9.01
C PRO A 62 1.11 4.25 10.13
N ALA A 63 -0.22 4.42 9.96
CA ALA A 63 -1.09 5.15 10.87
C ALA A 63 -0.61 6.58 11.21
N ALA A 64 0.15 7.22 10.32
CA ALA A 64 0.79 8.52 10.53
C ALA A 64 1.73 8.59 11.76
N LEU A 65 2.27 7.46 12.19
CA LEU A 65 3.18 7.37 13.36
C LEU A 65 4.60 7.82 13.04
N GLY A 66 4.98 7.85 11.77
CA GLY A 66 6.29 8.23 11.29
C GLY A 66 6.62 7.57 9.96
N ARG A 67 7.57 8.14 9.24
CA ARG A 67 8.03 7.62 7.95
C ARG A 67 9.04 6.50 8.16
N ILE A 68 8.90 5.40 7.40
CA ILE A 68 9.82 4.26 7.51
C ILE A 68 11.25 4.59 7.06
N ASP A 69 11.45 5.60 6.22
CA ASP A 69 12.78 6.05 5.79
C ASP A 69 13.46 6.97 6.82
N GLN A 70 12.73 7.49 7.79
CA GLN A 70 13.27 8.30 8.89
C GLN A 70 13.34 7.53 10.22
N GLY A 71 12.61 6.45 10.32
CA GLY A 71 12.49 5.62 11.52
C GLY A 71 11.16 5.84 12.25
N LEU A 72 10.60 4.74 12.74
CA LEU A 72 9.38 4.75 13.54
C LEU A 72 9.73 4.88 15.02
N PRO A 73 9.10 5.80 15.77
CA PRO A 73 9.53 6.13 17.13
C PRO A 73 9.36 4.99 18.14
N MET A 74 8.52 4.00 17.82
CA MET A 74 8.23 2.86 18.72
C MET A 74 9.14 1.65 18.52
N PHE A 75 10.06 1.71 17.54
CA PHE A 75 10.98 0.61 17.22
C PHE A 75 12.43 1.08 17.18
N SER A 76 13.34 0.21 17.58
CA SER A 76 14.77 0.46 17.37
C SER A 76 15.09 0.43 15.87
N ARG A 77 16.14 1.12 15.48
CA ARG A 77 16.63 1.08 14.09
C ARG A 77 16.98 -0.35 13.65
N ALA A 78 17.50 -1.17 14.57
CA ALA A 78 17.85 -2.55 14.29
C ALA A 78 16.62 -3.41 13.96
N GLN A 79 15.53 -3.26 14.71
CA GLN A 79 14.27 -3.96 14.44
C GLN A 79 13.70 -3.57 13.08
N GLN A 80 13.65 -2.27 12.82
CA GLN A 80 13.14 -1.76 11.57
C GLN A 80 13.99 -2.21 10.37
N GLU A 81 15.32 -2.14 10.48
CA GLU A 81 16.24 -2.60 9.43
C GLU A 81 16.17 -4.11 9.21
N SER A 82 15.92 -4.90 10.26
CA SER A 82 15.68 -6.34 10.13
C SER A 82 14.47 -6.63 9.24
N TRP A 83 13.36 -5.93 9.48
CA TRP A 83 12.14 -6.06 8.68
C TRP A 83 12.35 -5.58 7.23
N LEU A 84 12.97 -4.43 7.03
CA LEU A 84 13.26 -3.89 5.69
C LEU A 84 14.18 -4.81 4.89
N ARG A 85 15.19 -5.39 5.53
CA ARG A 85 16.08 -6.37 4.90
C ARG A 85 15.33 -7.61 4.47
N MET A 86 14.45 -8.14 5.31
CA MET A 86 13.58 -9.27 4.93
C MET A 86 12.73 -8.92 3.70
N CYS A 87 12.17 -7.71 3.62
CA CYS A 87 11.43 -7.28 2.44
C CYS A 87 12.31 -7.26 1.17
N ARG A 88 13.54 -6.74 1.27
CA ARG A 88 14.46 -6.66 0.14
C ARG A 88 14.98 -8.03 -0.30
N GLU A 89 15.34 -8.89 0.65
CA GLU A 89 16.07 -10.14 0.40
C GLU A 89 15.14 -11.36 0.23
N THR A 90 14.00 -11.37 0.92
CA THR A 90 13.09 -12.52 0.94
C THR A 90 11.81 -12.27 0.14
N ILE A 91 11.18 -11.09 0.28
CA ILE A 91 9.89 -10.82 -0.36
C ILE A 91 10.07 -10.35 -1.80
N ARG A 92 10.87 -9.33 -2.03
CA ARG A 92 11.05 -8.71 -3.36
C ARG A 92 11.44 -9.67 -4.49
N PRO A 93 12.19 -10.76 -4.27
CA PRO A 93 12.49 -11.72 -5.35
C PRO A 93 11.27 -12.42 -5.94
N ALA A 94 10.15 -12.47 -5.23
CA ALA A 94 8.92 -13.12 -5.66
C ALA A 94 7.71 -12.19 -5.73
N PHE A 95 7.81 -10.99 -5.19
CA PHE A 95 6.70 -10.04 -5.09
C PHE A 95 7.11 -8.64 -5.52
N ASP A 96 6.28 -8.02 -6.34
CA ASP A 96 6.40 -6.60 -6.63
C ASP A 96 6.08 -5.79 -5.37
N ILE A 97 6.85 -4.75 -5.13
CA ILE A 97 6.58 -3.82 -4.01
C ILE A 97 5.68 -2.69 -4.49
N THR A 98 4.66 -2.39 -3.71
CA THR A 98 3.75 -1.27 -3.97
C THR A 98 3.53 -0.47 -2.69
N PRO A 99 3.46 0.86 -2.72
CA PRO A 99 2.87 1.59 -1.60
C PRO A 99 1.36 1.34 -1.57
N GLU A 100 0.79 1.32 -0.38
CA GLU A 100 -0.65 1.36 -0.17
C GLU A 100 -1.03 2.74 0.39
N MET A 101 -0.97 3.73 -0.49
CA MET A 101 -0.97 5.16 -0.18
C MET A 101 0.14 5.52 0.83
N ILE A 102 -0.08 6.48 1.72
CA ILE A 102 0.94 6.89 2.71
C ILE A 102 0.71 6.24 4.07
N THR A 103 -0.50 6.33 4.62
CA THR A 103 -0.74 5.95 6.02
C THR A 103 -1.65 4.77 6.22
N HIS A 104 -2.45 4.45 5.21
CA HIS A 104 -3.58 3.52 5.28
C HIS A 104 -4.65 3.92 6.30
N THR A 105 -4.55 5.11 6.87
CA THR A 105 -5.51 5.69 7.81
C THR A 105 -5.90 7.10 7.35
N PHE A 106 -5.41 8.13 8.00
CA PHE A 106 -5.71 9.51 7.66
C PHE A 106 -4.82 10.05 6.54
N VAL A 107 -5.42 10.86 5.67
CA VAL A 107 -4.66 11.70 4.74
C VAL A 107 -3.77 12.65 5.54
N VAL A 108 -2.51 12.74 5.15
CA VAL A 108 -1.51 13.59 5.80
C VAL A 108 -1.14 14.80 4.96
N ASP A 109 -0.73 15.84 5.62
CA ASP A 109 0.00 16.94 5.03
C ASP A 109 1.40 16.49 4.61
N LEU A 110 1.84 16.81 3.39
CA LEU A 110 3.09 16.31 2.83
C LEU A 110 4.36 16.98 3.38
N GLU A 111 4.24 18.10 4.06
CA GLU A 111 5.38 18.77 4.69
C GLU A 111 5.66 18.17 6.07
N THR A 112 4.60 17.95 6.84
CA THR A 112 4.68 17.53 8.24
C THR A 112 4.47 16.03 8.45
N PHE A 113 3.85 15.34 7.50
CA PHE A 113 3.37 13.95 7.62
C PHE A 113 2.44 13.73 8.81
N GLN A 114 1.74 14.78 9.24
CA GLN A 114 0.70 14.71 10.25
C GLN A 114 -0.68 14.66 9.60
N PRO A 115 -1.66 13.98 10.22
CA PRO A 115 -3.02 13.97 9.72
C PRO A 115 -3.58 15.37 9.49
N LEU A 116 -4.27 15.57 8.39
CA LEU A 116 -4.96 16.81 8.12
C LEU A 116 -5.95 17.12 9.26
N PRO A 117 -6.19 18.40 9.61
CA PRO A 117 -7.15 18.78 10.65
C PRO A 117 -8.55 18.23 10.42
N THR A 118 -8.94 18.04 9.15
CA THR A 118 -10.22 17.46 8.73
C THR A 118 -10.31 15.96 9.00
N ARG A 119 -9.18 15.28 9.28
CA ARG A 119 -9.09 13.84 9.56
C ARG A 119 -9.79 12.98 8.50
N ILE A 120 -9.55 13.26 7.24
CA ILE A 120 -10.07 12.51 6.09
C ILE A 120 -9.34 11.15 6.00
N TRP A 121 -10.09 10.07 5.78
CA TRP A 121 -9.52 8.73 5.62
C TRP A 121 -9.06 8.47 4.18
N GLU A 122 -7.85 7.94 4.02
CA GLU A 122 -7.31 7.56 2.72
C GLU A 122 -8.20 6.53 2.00
N GLN A 123 -8.78 5.60 2.74
CA GLN A 123 -9.52 4.47 2.16
C GLN A 123 -10.88 4.82 1.58
N TYR A 124 -11.59 5.81 2.14
CA TYR A 124 -13.00 6.01 1.86
C TYR A 124 -13.39 7.45 1.54
N GLU A 125 -12.68 8.41 2.06
CA GLU A 125 -13.10 9.80 2.04
C GLU A 125 -12.25 10.67 1.11
N TRP A 126 -11.08 10.21 0.71
CA TRP A 126 -10.23 10.92 -0.23
C TRP A 126 -10.94 11.22 -1.55
N GLU A 127 -11.80 10.31 -2.01
CA GLU A 127 -12.60 10.51 -3.22
C GLU A 127 -13.60 11.64 -3.15
N THR A 128 -13.87 12.20 -1.96
CA THR A 128 -14.69 13.40 -1.79
C THR A 128 -13.93 14.69 -2.11
N LEU A 129 -12.61 14.60 -2.25
CA LEU A 129 -11.83 15.74 -2.73
C LEU A 129 -12.11 16.00 -4.22
N PRO A 130 -12.06 17.26 -4.65
CA PRO A 130 -12.33 17.62 -6.04
C PRO A 130 -11.45 16.84 -7.02
N VAL A 131 -12.05 16.27 -8.05
CA VAL A 131 -11.40 15.41 -9.07
C VAL A 131 -10.43 16.19 -9.97
N ASP A 132 -10.44 17.50 -9.92
CA ASP A 132 -9.56 18.42 -10.64
C ASP A 132 -8.16 18.55 -10.01
N GLN A 133 -7.88 17.79 -8.93
CA GLN A 133 -6.60 17.84 -8.22
C GLN A 133 -5.68 16.66 -8.59
N GLU A 134 -5.58 16.33 -9.88
CA GLU A 134 -4.68 15.28 -10.37
C GLU A 134 -3.24 15.51 -9.89
N GLU A 135 -2.76 16.74 -9.91
CA GLU A 135 -1.41 17.10 -9.46
C GLU A 135 -1.22 16.78 -7.97
N LEU A 136 -2.17 17.15 -7.11
CA LEU A 136 -2.11 16.86 -5.68
C LEU A 136 -2.06 15.35 -5.40
N VAL A 137 -2.89 14.56 -6.07
CA VAL A 137 -2.92 13.10 -5.90
C VAL A 137 -1.63 12.48 -6.45
N THR A 138 -1.12 12.99 -7.57
CA THR A 138 0.17 12.57 -8.12
C THR A 138 1.31 12.82 -7.14
N GLU A 139 1.38 14.01 -6.54
CA GLU A 139 2.39 14.35 -5.54
C GLU A 139 2.28 13.49 -4.27
N TYR A 140 1.07 13.22 -3.82
CA TYR A 140 0.81 12.36 -2.67
C TYR A 140 1.32 10.93 -2.91
N ILE A 141 0.99 10.34 -4.05
CA ILE A 141 1.47 9.03 -4.44
C ILE A 141 3.00 9.04 -4.65
N ALA A 142 3.54 10.09 -5.26
CA ALA A 142 4.98 10.24 -5.42
C ALA A 142 5.73 10.31 -4.08
N ALA A 143 5.15 10.95 -3.07
CA ALA A 143 5.71 10.95 -1.72
C ALA A 143 5.74 9.53 -1.13
N ALA A 144 4.67 8.75 -1.28
CA ALA A 144 4.62 7.36 -0.86
C ALA A 144 5.71 6.52 -1.56
N CYS A 145 5.82 6.64 -2.88
CA CYS A 145 6.83 5.93 -3.68
C CYS A 145 8.26 6.31 -3.25
N ARG A 146 8.51 7.58 -3.03
CA ARG A 146 9.84 8.09 -2.62
C ARG A 146 10.26 7.54 -1.26
N ILE A 147 9.35 7.44 -0.30
CA ILE A 147 9.64 6.86 1.02
C ILE A 147 10.08 5.40 0.89
N LEU A 148 9.40 4.62 0.05
CA LEU A 148 9.78 3.22 -0.20
C LEU A 148 11.11 3.12 -0.93
N ASP A 149 11.32 3.93 -1.95
CA ASP A 149 12.58 3.93 -2.71
C ASP A 149 13.78 4.28 -1.83
N ASN A 150 13.63 5.25 -0.91
CA ASN A 150 14.66 5.64 0.06
C ASN A 150 15.14 4.48 0.95
N VAL A 151 14.31 3.47 1.17
CA VAL A 151 14.67 2.27 1.96
C VAL A 151 14.99 1.04 1.09
N GLY A 152 15.17 1.23 -0.22
CA GLY A 152 15.53 0.17 -1.17
C GLY A 152 14.37 -0.76 -1.52
N LEU A 153 13.13 -0.31 -1.32
CA LEU A 153 11.90 -0.98 -1.73
C LEU A 153 11.29 -0.26 -2.92
N THR A 154 12.04 -0.13 -4.02
CA THR A 154 11.61 0.58 -5.22
C THR A 154 10.26 0.05 -5.73
N PRO A 155 9.21 0.89 -5.80
CA PRO A 155 7.88 0.45 -6.20
C PRO A 155 7.78 0.14 -7.70
N GLU A 156 7.01 -0.91 -8.03
CA GLU A 156 6.65 -1.30 -9.39
C GLU A 156 5.26 -0.79 -9.77
N GLY A 157 4.38 -0.67 -8.78
CA GLY A 157 3.01 -0.20 -8.91
C GLY A 157 2.52 0.51 -7.65
N VAL A 158 1.23 0.80 -7.61
CA VAL A 158 0.53 1.37 -6.44
C VAL A 158 -0.67 0.50 -6.09
N THR A 159 -0.87 0.20 -4.81
CA THR A 159 -2.07 -0.46 -4.32
C THR A 159 -3.07 0.56 -3.81
N SER A 160 -4.33 0.39 -4.22
CA SER A 160 -5.46 1.17 -3.70
C SER A 160 -5.86 0.64 -2.32
N PRO A 161 -5.84 1.45 -1.26
CA PRO A 161 -6.36 1.05 0.03
C PRO A 161 -7.90 1.05 0.00
N GLY A 162 -8.51 -0.05 0.45
CA GLY A 162 -9.95 -0.15 0.59
C GLY A 162 -10.76 0.33 -0.60
N GLY A 163 -11.65 1.30 -0.39
CA GLY A 163 -12.52 1.90 -1.40
C GLY A 163 -11.88 2.96 -2.31
N PHE A 164 -10.63 3.35 -2.04
CA PHE A 164 -9.93 4.41 -2.75
C PHE A 164 -9.92 4.21 -4.27
N GLY A 165 -10.23 5.25 -5.01
CA GLY A 165 -10.26 5.21 -6.49
C GLY A 165 -11.45 4.49 -7.11
N GLY A 166 -12.43 4.03 -6.32
CA GLY A 166 -13.56 3.24 -6.83
C GLY A 166 -14.48 3.98 -7.79
N ARG A 167 -14.59 5.30 -7.64
CA ARG A 167 -15.45 6.16 -8.48
C ARG A 167 -14.72 6.79 -9.66
N THR A 168 -13.42 6.99 -9.53
CA THR A 168 -12.59 7.74 -10.48
C THR A 168 -11.31 6.99 -10.81
N LEU A 169 -11.47 5.72 -11.18
CA LEU A 169 -10.39 4.77 -11.36
C LEU A 169 -9.31 5.23 -12.36
N ASP A 170 -9.76 5.73 -13.53
CA ASP A 170 -8.85 6.21 -14.57
C ASP A 170 -7.99 7.39 -14.10
N PHE A 171 -8.58 8.27 -13.28
CA PHE A 171 -7.89 9.41 -12.69
C PHE A 171 -6.77 8.98 -11.73
N TYR A 172 -7.06 8.07 -10.82
CA TYR A 172 -6.06 7.57 -9.88
C TYR A 172 -4.99 6.69 -10.54
N ALA A 173 -5.36 5.89 -11.52
CA ALA A 173 -4.41 5.13 -12.30
C ALA A 173 -3.43 6.05 -13.05
N LYS A 174 -3.92 7.16 -13.60
CA LYS A 174 -3.09 8.17 -14.26
C LYS A 174 -2.15 8.85 -13.27
N ALA A 175 -2.65 9.29 -12.11
CA ALA A 175 -1.84 9.89 -11.05
C ALA A 175 -0.75 8.93 -10.55
N ALA A 176 -1.09 7.65 -10.33
CA ALA A 176 -0.14 6.61 -9.95
C ALA A 176 0.95 6.41 -11.02
N GLY A 177 0.55 6.36 -12.29
CA GLY A 177 1.48 6.25 -13.40
C GLY A 177 2.44 7.42 -13.51
N ASN A 178 1.95 8.64 -13.35
CA ASN A 178 2.77 9.85 -13.35
C ASN A 178 3.77 9.84 -12.17
N ALA A 179 3.30 9.50 -10.98
CA ALA A 179 4.13 9.43 -9.78
C ALA A 179 5.26 8.40 -9.92
N LEU A 180 4.94 7.18 -10.37
CA LEU A 180 5.94 6.11 -10.54
C LEU A 180 6.96 6.44 -11.62
N ARG A 181 6.54 6.97 -12.78
CA ARG A 181 7.47 7.39 -13.82
C ARG A 181 8.41 8.48 -13.33
N TYR A 182 7.88 9.41 -12.54
CA TYR A 182 8.68 10.51 -11.99
C TYR A 182 9.69 10.04 -10.95
N ILE A 183 9.32 9.12 -10.04
CA ILE A 183 10.18 8.67 -8.93
C ILE A 183 11.12 7.54 -9.35
N THR A 184 10.61 6.52 -10.03
CA THR A 184 11.36 5.29 -10.32
C THR A 184 11.79 5.15 -11.78
N GLY A 185 11.26 5.98 -12.67
CA GLY A 185 11.47 5.84 -14.11
C GLY A 185 10.80 4.59 -14.70
N ASN A 186 9.91 3.91 -13.97
CA ASN A 186 9.25 2.71 -14.43
C ASN A 186 8.42 2.97 -15.70
N PRO A 187 8.71 2.34 -16.83
CA PRO A 187 7.98 2.57 -18.09
C PRO A 187 6.60 1.89 -18.11
N THR A 188 6.38 0.92 -17.22
CA THR A 188 5.17 0.09 -17.17
C THR A 188 4.55 0.05 -15.79
N PRO A 189 4.27 1.22 -15.17
CA PRO A 189 3.66 1.26 -13.85
C PRO A 189 2.23 0.74 -13.88
N TYR A 190 1.76 0.23 -12.75
CA TYR A 190 0.37 -0.22 -12.60
C TYR A 190 -0.30 0.35 -11.35
N PHE A 191 -1.62 0.42 -11.39
CA PHE A 191 -2.46 0.76 -10.25
C PHE A 191 -3.35 -0.44 -9.92
N PHE A 192 -3.11 -1.04 -8.76
CA PHE A 192 -3.82 -2.23 -8.33
C PHE A 192 -5.06 -1.87 -7.52
N LYS A 193 -6.22 -2.29 -8.00
CA LYS A 193 -7.48 -2.19 -7.29
C LYS A 193 -8.30 -3.46 -7.42
N ARG A 194 -8.73 -4.01 -6.29
CA ARG A 194 -9.64 -5.16 -6.28
C ARG A 194 -11.04 -4.74 -6.72
N ILE A 195 -11.64 -5.46 -7.66
CA ILE A 195 -13.05 -5.33 -8.04
C ILE A 195 -13.84 -6.47 -7.40
N GLU A 196 -14.75 -6.13 -6.50
CA GLU A 196 -15.48 -7.09 -5.65
C GLU A 196 -16.36 -8.09 -6.42
N ARG A 197 -16.64 -7.87 -7.70
CA ARG A 197 -17.58 -8.66 -8.49
C ARG A 197 -16.96 -9.48 -9.62
N SER A 198 -15.67 -9.52 -9.74
CA SER A 198 -15.04 -10.37 -10.75
C SER A 198 -14.80 -11.77 -10.20
N PRO A 199 -15.33 -12.82 -10.81
CA PRO A 199 -15.01 -14.20 -10.42
C PRO A 199 -13.57 -14.59 -10.80
N ILE A 200 -12.89 -13.76 -11.58
CA ILE A 200 -11.52 -13.96 -12.00
C ILE A 200 -10.72 -12.81 -11.43
N ALA A 201 -10.08 -13.05 -10.34
CA ALA A 201 -9.02 -12.27 -9.80
C ALA A 201 -8.90 -10.79 -10.22
N VAL A 202 -8.42 -9.99 -9.97
CA VAL A 202 -7.71 -8.80 -9.77
C VAL A 202 -7.57 -7.98 -11.02
N PRO A 203 -8.32 -6.91 -11.18
CA PRO A 203 -7.99 -5.96 -12.20
C PRO A 203 -6.75 -5.17 -11.82
N VAL A 204 -5.74 -5.36 -12.59
CA VAL A 204 -4.60 -4.45 -12.65
C VAL A 204 -5.00 -3.31 -13.57
N TRP A 205 -5.08 -2.10 -13.04
CA TRP A 205 -5.27 -0.91 -13.84
C TRP A 205 -3.93 -0.28 -14.15
N TYR A 206 -3.65 -0.15 -15.44
CA TYR A 206 -2.53 0.65 -15.88
C TYR A 206 -2.97 2.09 -16.11
N PRO A 207 -2.05 3.04 -16.07
CA PRO A 207 -2.31 4.40 -16.52
C PRO A 207 -2.73 4.46 -17.98
N ASP A 208 -2.41 3.43 -18.72
CA ASP A 208 -2.84 3.14 -20.07
C ASP A 208 -3.86 1.99 -20.02
N ARG A 209 -5.10 2.29 -20.36
CA ARG A 209 -6.24 1.38 -20.25
C ARG A 209 -6.06 0.12 -21.11
N GLU A 210 -5.44 0.25 -22.28
CA GLU A 210 -5.20 -0.89 -23.19
C GLU A 210 -4.17 -1.85 -22.60
N ARG A 211 -3.13 -1.34 -21.95
CA ARG A 211 -2.12 -2.17 -21.29
C ARG A 211 -2.68 -2.88 -20.06
N GLY A 212 -3.53 -2.22 -19.28
CA GLY A 212 -4.19 -2.82 -18.14
C GLY A 212 -5.08 -3.99 -18.55
N GLN A 213 -5.79 -3.85 -19.64
CA GLN A 213 -6.61 -4.93 -20.19
C GLN A 213 -5.74 -6.11 -20.67
N ALA A 214 -4.67 -5.83 -21.41
CA ALA A 214 -3.77 -6.87 -21.92
C ALA A 214 -3.11 -7.69 -20.81
N VAL A 215 -2.68 -7.06 -19.73
CA VAL A 215 -2.09 -7.77 -18.59
C VAL A 215 -3.14 -8.53 -17.79
N GLY A 216 -4.34 -7.99 -17.62
CA GLY A 216 -5.44 -8.71 -17.04
C GLY A 216 -5.77 -10.00 -17.79
N GLU A 217 -5.74 -9.97 -19.11
CA GLU A 217 -5.95 -11.15 -19.96
C GLU A 217 -4.79 -12.15 -19.86
N ILE A 218 -3.55 -11.70 -19.84
CA ILE A 218 -2.36 -12.57 -19.69
C ILE A 218 -2.40 -13.27 -18.34
N ILE A 219 -2.67 -12.58 -17.29
CA ILE A 219 -2.73 -13.13 -15.92
C ILE A 219 -3.87 -14.14 -15.79
N ALA A 220 -5.06 -13.83 -16.33
CA ALA A 220 -6.18 -14.76 -16.33
C ALA A 220 -5.90 -16.03 -17.16
N ALA A 221 -5.11 -15.93 -18.22
CA ALA A 221 -4.77 -17.06 -19.09
C ALA A 221 -3.69 -17.97 -18.50
N THR A 222 -2.72 -17.43 -17.77
CA THR A 222 -1.59 -18.20 -17.24
C THR A 222 -1.86 -18.81 -15.88
N GLY A 223 -2.82 -18.27 -15.13
CA GLY A 223 -3.09 -18.73 -13.75
C GLY A 223 -1.92 -18.53 -12.77
N ASP A 224 -0.93 -17.75 -13.15
CA ASP A 224 0.28 -17.47 -12.38
C ASP A 224 0.06 -16.31 -11.41
N TRP A 225 -0.72 -16.58 -10.36
CA TRP A 225 -0.87 -15.69 -9.20
C TRP A 225 -0.47 -16.42 -7.92
#